data_583bef918e8020b9293195711030f44f
#
_entry.id   583bef918e8020b9293195711030f44f
#
_cell.length_a   1.000
_cell.length_b   1.000
_cell.length_c   1.000
_cell.angle_alpha   90.00
_cell.angle_beta   90.00
_cell.angle_gamma   90.00
#
_symmetry.space_group_name_H-M   'P 1'
#
loop_
_entity.id
_entity.type
_entity.pdbx_description
1 polymer ?
#
loop_
_entity_poly.entity_id
_entity_poly.type
_entity_poly.pdbx_seq_one_letter_code
_entity_poly.pdbx_strand_id
1 'polypeptide(L)'
;MKYIITILVTIGLGIAQSLSPVEKQIRNYIEKHSDEAIDLLEKVVNINSGSLNIQGNKKVGKVFQKELDKLGFHTYWVSYPDEVKRSGHLFADIRGGKGKKIVMVGHLDTVFEKDHPFQKYVREGDKAYGPGIADMKSGDVSMIYAMKALHDIGALKDMNLTLAFIGDEEKLGAHSSIVRKELVEAGKWADIGLGFEGGDLNTGTIARRSSSSWILTTTGIQGHSSRVFSDELGYGAIFEASRILDTFRQELNEEYLTFNPGVMVGGTDIDFDPVNARGKAFGKTNVVSQGVTVHGGIRTISIDQLNLAIASMKEIVSQNLPGTTATIDFKTSYPPMEPTEANYALLAELEKVNLSLGYGELKPLDPSKRGAADISFVAPHVDAALAGMGPDGHGAHSADEWLDLTSFPKTTTRAAIFIYRLTR
;
A
#
# COMPACT_ATOMS: atom_id res chain seq x y z
N MET A 1 -4.57 -59.05 -20.80
CA MET A 1 -4.90 -57.88 -21.61
C MET A 1 -4.67 -56.64 -20.76
N LYS A 2 -3.59 -55.91 -21.01
CA LYS A 2 -3.29 -54.63 -20.29
C LYS A 2 -3.87 -53.50 -21.14
N TYR A 3 -4.83 -52.78 -20.62
CA TYR A 3 -5.35 -51.56 -21.25
C TYR A 3 -4.40 -50.42 -20.96
N ILE A 4 -3.78 -49.87 -22.00
CA ILE A 4 -3.03 -48.62 -21.98
C ILE A 4 -4.05 -47.50 -22.15
N ILE A 5 -4.30 -46.72 -21.08
CA ILE A 5 -5.10 -45.50 -21.17
C ILE A 5 -4.14 -44.37 -21.59
N THR A 6 -4.25 -43.95 -22.84
CA THR A 6 -3.55 -42.79 -23.38
C THR A 6 -4.32 -41.56 -22.92
N ILE A 7 -3.78 -40.81 -21.94
CA ILE A 7 -4.30 -39.50 -21.57
C ILE A 7 -3.81 -38.51 -22.64
N LEU A 8 -4.72 -38.07 -23.50
CA LEU A 8 -4.48 -36.93 -24.39
C LEU A 8 -4.50 -35.66 -23.52
N VAL A 9 -3.34 -35.12 -23.20
CA VAL A 9 -3.18 -33.77 -22.67
C VAL A 9 -3.35 -32.82 -23.86
N THR A 10 -4.53 -32.25 -24.02
CA THR A 10 -4.75 -31.12 -24.93
C THR A 10 -4.11 -29.88 -24.31
N ILE A 11 -2.90 -29.56 -24.76
CA ILE A 11 -2.29 -28.26 -24.52
C ILE A 11 -3.11 -27.27 -25.35
N GLY A 12 -4.05 -26.57 -24.69
CA GLY A 12 -4.73 -25.44 -25.26
C GLY A 12 -3.72 -24.30 -25.45
N LEU A 13 -3.12 -24.21 -26.63
CA LEU A 13 -2.45 -22.98 -27.06
C LEU A 13 -3.52 -21.88 -27.09
N GLY A 14 -3.62 -21.11 -26.03
CA GLY A 14 -4.44 -19.90 -26.03
C GLY A 14 -3.92 -18.97 -27.12
N ILE A 15 -4.65 -18.91 -28.25
CA ILE A 15 -4.37 -17.92 -29.29
C ILE A 15 -4.57 -16.55 -28.63
N ALA A 16 -3.48 -15.81 -28.43
CA ALA A 16 -3.55 -14.44 -27.92
C ALA A 16 -4.53 -13.66 -28.81
N GLN A 17 -5.63 -13.21 -28.23
CA GLN A 17 -6.66 -12.48 -28.97
C GLN A 17 -6.03 -11.16 -29.42
N SER A 18 -5.98 -10.90 -30.72
CA SER A 18 -5.45 -9.64 -31.25
C SER A 18 -6.31 -8.46 -30.78
N LEU A 19 -5.67 -7.31 -30.58
CA LEU A 19 -6.40 -6.07 -30.21
C LEU A 19 -7.49 -5.75 -31.24
N SER A 20 -8.68 -5.45 -30.74
CA SER A 20 -9.79 -4.92 -31.54
C SER A 20 -9.42 -3.56 -32.14
N PRO A 21 -10.16 -3.06 -33.17
CA PRO A 21 -9.93 -1.73 -33.72
C PRO A 21 -9.98 -0.60 -32.69
N VAL A 22 -10.90 -0.71 -31.72
CA VAL A 22 -11.04 0.28 -30.63
C VAL A 22 -9.85 0.22 -29.66
N GLU A 23 -9.40 -0.96 -29.29
CA GLU A 23 -8.23 -1.11 -28.42
C GLU A 23 -6.94 -0.61 -29.10
N LYS A 24 -6.82 -0.74 -30.43
CA LYS A 24 -5.74 -0.11 -31.19
C LYS A 24 -5.83 1.42 -31.14
N GLN A 25 -7.02 2.01 -31.19
CA GLN A 25 -7.21 3.44 -31.01
C GLN A 25 -6.75 3.91 -29.63
N ILE A 26 -7.13 3.19 -28.56
CA ILE A 26 -6.67 3.47 -27.20
C ILE A 26 -5.14 3.46 -27.11
N ARG A 27 -4.49 2.41 -27.63
CA ARG A 27 -3.04 2.31 -27.66
C ARG A 27 -2.40 3.48 -28.42
N ASN A 28 -2.87 3.74 -29.64
CA ASN A 28 -2.33 4.80 -30.50
C ASN A 28 -2.48 6.20 -29.84
N TYR A 29 -3.58 6.44 -29.13
CA TYR A 29 -3.79 7.68 -28.37
C TYR A 29 -2.69 7.85 -27.31
N ILE A 30 -2.46 6.82 -26.48
CA ILE A 30 -1.50 6.86 -25.37
C ILE A 30 -0.08 7.02 -25.92
N GLU A 31 0.29 6.26 -26.96
CA GLU A 31 1.60 6.37 -27.61
C GLU A 31 1.84 7.79 -28.16
N LYS A 32 0.84 8.36 -28.84
CA LYS A 32 0.91 9.71 -29.40
C LYS A 32 1.06 10.81 -28.35
N HIS A 33 0.43 10.64 -27.16
CA HIS A 33 0.42 11.66 -26.09
C HIS A 33 1.35 11.32 -24.93
N SER A 34 2.31 10.41 -25.16
CA SER A 34 3.26 9.97 -24.12
C SER A 34 4.13 11.11 -23.61
N ASP A 35 4.61 11.98 -24.48
CA ASP A 35 5.44 13.14 -24.10
C ASP A 35 4.62 14.15 -23.27
N GLU A 36 3.37 14.43 -23.65
CA GLU A 36 2.48 15.28 -22.86
C GLU A 36 2.20 14.71 -21.46
N ALA A 37 2.14 13.37 -21.34
CA ALA A 37 1.99 12.71 -20.05
C ALA A 37 3.23 12.86 -19.18
N ILE A 38 4.41 12.75 -19.78
CA ILE A 38 5.69 12.97 -19.10
C ILE A 38 5.83 14.45 -18.68
N ASP A 39 5.40 15.40 -19.49
CA ASP A 39 5.39 16.83 -19.14
C ASP A 39 4.45 17.10 -17.94
N LEU A 40 3.30 16.44 -17.90
CA LEU A 40 2.39 16.51 -16.74
C LEU A 40 3.03 15.90 -15.49
N LEU A 41 3.73 14.77 -15.64
CA LEU A 41 4.46 14.12 -14.56
C LEU A 41 5.58 15.02 -14.03
N GLU A 42 6.42 15.58 -14.89
CA GLU A 42 7.46 16.55 -14.50
C GLU A 42 6.87 17.70 -13.71
N LYS A 43 5.78 18.28 -14.21
CA LYS A 43 5.09 19.39 -13.55
C LYS A 43 4.68 19.05 -12.12
N VAL A 44 4.06 17.86 -11.87
CA VAL A 44 3.57 17.50 -10.55
C VAL A 44 4.69 17.00 -9.63
N VAL A 45 5.74 16.38 -10.18
CA VAL A 45 6.94 16.00 -9.43
C VAL A 45 7.65 17.23 -8.88
N ASN A 46 7.73 18.31 -9.67
CA ASN A 46 8.33 19.59 -9.25
C ASN A 46 7.47 20.39 -8.24
N ILE A 47 6.27 19.89 -7.88
CA ILE A 47 5.48 20.43 -6.77
C ILE A 47 5.74 19.56 -5.54
N ASN A 48 6.44 20.11 -4.52
CA ASN A 48 6.58 19.38 -3.26
C ASN A 48 5.21 19.09 -2.65
N SER A 49 4.96 17.82 -2.37
CA SER A 49 3.72 17.32 -1.77
C SER A 49 3.99 16.34 -0.62
N GLY A 50 4.98 16.59 0.22
CA GLY A 50 5.13 15.85 1.47
C GLY A 50 3.82 15.83 2.26
N SER A 51 3.52 14.75 3.00
CA SER A 51 2.22 14.57 3.68
C SER A 51 1.83 15.75 4.57
N LEU A 52 2.83 16.44 5.15
CA LEU A 52 2.60 17.62 6.00
C LEU A 52 2.49 18.92 5.19
N ASN A 53 2.81 18.90 3.90
CA ASN A 53 2.66 20.06 3.02
C ASN A 53 1.25 20.14 2.42
N ILE A 54 0.27 20.51 3.23
CA ILE A 54 -1.16 20.62 2.85
C ILE A 54 -1.34 21.41 1.55
N GLN A 55 -0.62 22.54 1.39
CA GLN A 55 -0.75 23.40 0.22
C GLN A 55 -0.14 22.76 -1.03
N GLY A 56 0.94 22.00 -0.88
CA GLY A 56 1.56 21.27 -1.95
C GLY A 56 0.66 20.14 -2.48
N ASN A 57 0.12 19.33 -1.58
CA ASN A 57 -0.86 18.30 -1.92
C ASN A 57 -2.07 18.87 -2.66
N LYS A 58 -2.66 19.97 -2.14
CA LYS A 58 -3.77 20.67 -2.80
C LYS A 58 -3.37 21.22 -4.18
N LYS A 59 -2.12 21.65 -4.39
CA LYS A 59 -1.65 22.11 -5.71
C LYS A 59 -1.56 20.96 -6.71
N VAL A 60 -1.01 19.81 -6.31
CA VAL A 60 -0.99 18.60 -7.15
C VAL A 60 -2.42 18.18 -7.49
N GLY A 61 -3.29 18.05 -6.51
CA GLY A 61 -4.69 17.68 -6.73
C GLY A 61 -5.43 18.67 -7.65
N LYS A 62 -5.17 19.98 -7.56
CA LYS A 62 -5.75 20.97 -8.48
C LYS A 62 -5.27 20.80 -9.93
N VAL A 63 -4.04 20.30 -10.14
CA VAL A 63 -3.57 19.99 -11.50
C VAL A 63 -4.37 18.82 -12.05
N PHE A 64 -4.54 17.75 -11.28
CA PHE A 64 -5.31 16.57 -11.67
C PHE A 64 -6.80 16.89 -11.85
N GLN A 65 -7.38 17.65 -10.94
CA GLN A 65 -8.76 18.11 -11.02
C GLN A 65 -9.06 18.79 -12.35
N LYS A 66 -8.19 19.72 -12.80
CA LYS A 66 -8.35 20.42 -14.07
C LYS A 66 -8.32 19.49 -15.28
N GLU A 67 -7.54 18.43 -15.25
CA GLU A 67 -7.50 17.46 -16.33
C GLU A 67 -8.77 16.60 -16.34
N LEU A 68 -9.26 16.19 -15.17
CA LEU A 68 -10.47 15.37 -15.03
C LEU A 68 -11.75 16.14 -15.33
N ASP A 69 -11.85 17.43 -14.94
CA ASP A 69 -12.98 18.31 -15.26
C ASP A 69 -13.19 18.43 -16.79
N LYS A 70 -12.08 18.50 -17.57
CA LYS A 70 -12.13 18.54 -19.06
C LYS A 70 -12.70 17.24 -19.66
N LEU A 71 -12.61 16.13 -18.95
CA LEU A 71 -13.11 14.82 -19.36
C LEU A 71 -14.56 14.56 -18.92
N GLY A 72 -15.17 15.52 -18.21
CA GLY A 72 -16.55 15.44 -17.74
C GLY A 72 -16.70 14.70 -16.41
N PHE A 73 -15.64 14.49 -15.64
CA PHE A 73 -15.76 14.00 -14.28
C PHE A 73 -16.40 15.04 -13.35
N HIS A 74 -17.23 14.57 -12.44
CA HIS A 74 -17.65 15.35 -11.28
C HIS A 74 -16.55 15.25 -10.23
N THR A 75 -15.76 16.31 -10.04
CA THR A 75 -14.66 16.32 -9.09
C THR A 75 -15.04 17.04 -7.80
N TYR A 76 -14.63 16.49 -6.66
CA TYR A 76 -14.85 17.09 -5.35
C TYR A 76 -13.71 16.77 -4.39
N TRP A 77 -13.56 17.65 -3.39
CA TRP A 77 -12.53 17.54 -2.39
C TRP A 77 -13.13 17.15 -1.04
N VAL A 78 -12.68 16.02 -0.49
CA VAL A 78 -13.03 15.60 0.87
C VAL A 78 -12.03 16.24 1.84
N SER A 79 -12.51 17.15 2.67
CA SER A 79 -11.69 17.83 3.67
C SER A 79 -11.91 17.23 5.05
N TYR A 80 -10.89 17.36 5.89
CA TYR A 80 -10.93 16.95 7.29
C TYR A 80 -11.02 18.17 8.22
N PRO A 81 -11.40 17.96 9.49
CA PRO A 81 -11.23 18.96 10.54
C PRO A 81 -9.77 19.42 10.63
N ASP A 82 -9.54 20.68 10.99
CA ASP A 82 -8.21 21.31 11.01
C ASP A 82 -7.21 20.57 11.93
N GLU A 83 -7.71 19.89 12.97
CA GLU A 83 -6.92 19.10 13.90
C GLU A 83 -6.20 17.93 13.23
N VAL A 84 -6.72 17.41 12.13
CA VAL A 84 -6.10 16.32 11.35
C VAL A 84 -4.82 16.79 10.65
N LYS A 85 -4.72 18.08 10.32
CA LYS A 85 -3.55 18.72 9.68
C LYS A 85 -3.08 17.99 8.42
N ARG A 86 -4.04 17.62 7.56
CA ARG A 86 -3.81 17.00 6.24
C ARG A 86 -4.62 17.69 5.17
N SER A 87 -4.24 17.46 3.93
CA SER A 87 -4.87 18.11 2.77
C SER A 87 -6.31 17.65 2.52
N GLY A 88 -6.67 16.46 2.99
CA GLY A 88 -7.84 15.74 2.51
C GLY A 88 -7.57 15.04 1.16
N HIS A 89 -8.63 14.64 0.48
CA HIS A 89 -8.57 13.80 -0.72
C HIS A 89 -9.32 14.42 -1.89
N LEU A 90 -8.83 14.19 -3.10
CA LEU A 90 -9.54 14.50 -4.33
C LEU A 90 -10.27 13.25 -4.83
N PHE A 91 -11.56 13.36 -5.06
CA PHE A 91 -12.37 12.34 -5.73
C PHE A 91 -12.89 12.86 -7.07
N ALA A 92 -13.09 11.94 -8.01
CA ALA A 92 -13.63 12.23 -9.32
C ALA A 92 -14.54 11.09 -9.80
N ASP A 93 -15.79 11.41 -10.16
CA ASP A 93 -16.82 10.45 -10.48
C ASP A 93 -17.36 10.58 -11.90
N ILE A 94 -17.56 9.44 -12.57
CA ILE A 94 -18.43 9.29 -13.74
C ILE A 94 -19.48 8.22 -13.44
N ARG A 95 -20.74 8.50 -13.76
CA ARG A 95 -21.89 7.64 -13.51
C ARG A 95 -22.67 7.41 -14.82
N GLY A 96 -22.03 6.70 -15.77
CA GLY A 96 -22.61 6.43 -17.09
C GLY A 96 -23.61 5.27 -17.12
N GLY A 97 -23.60 4.40 -16.12
CA GLY A 97 -24.60 3.34 -15.92
C GLY A 97 -24.32 2.02 -16.64
N LYS A 98 -23.22 1.88 -17.37
CA LYS A 98 -22.85 0.65 -18.09
C LYS A 98 -21.64 -0.06 -17.47
N GLY A 99 -21.65 -1.39 -17.51
CA GLY A 99 -20.56 -2.26 -17.11
C GLY A 99 -20.28 -2.27 -15.60
N LYS A 100 -19.11 -2.81 -15.24
CA LYS A 100 -18.67 -2.88 -13.85
C LYS A 100 -18.39 -1.49 -13.27
N LYS A 101 -18.67 -1.32 -11.98
CA LYS A 101 -18.30 -0.14 -11.21
C LYS A 101 -16.86 -0.30 -10.73
N ILE A 102 -15.99 0.64 -11.06
CA ILE A 102 -14.57 0.55 -10.75
C ILE A 102 -14.16 1.73 -9.87
N VAL A 103 -13.48 1.44 -8.77
CA VAL A 103 -12.75 2.45 -8.00
C VAL A 103 -11.26 2.30 -8.29
N MET A 104 -10.61 3.43 -8.66
CA MET A 104 -9.18 3.52 -8.91
C MET A 104 -8.55 4.38 -7.84
N VAL A 105 -7.45 3.90 -7.27
CA VAL A 105 -6.81 4.49 -6.08
C VAL A 105 -5.38 4.88 -6.36
N GLY A 106 -5.05 6.11 -6.02
CA GLY A 106 -3.71 6.66 -6.00
C GLY A 106 -3.54 7.66 -4.86
N HIS A 107 -2.35 8.25 -4.70
CA HIS A 107 -2.11 9.24 -3.67
C HIS A 107 -1.28 10.44 -4.15
N LEU A 108 -1.58 11.60 -3.56
CA LEU A 108 -1.00 12.91 -3.90
C LEU A 108 0.28 13.20 -3.13
N ASP A 109 0.37 12.64 -1.92
CA ASP A 109 1.47 12.93 -1.00
C ASP A 109 2.71 12.09 -1.29
N THR A 110 3.80 12.45 -0.64
CA THR A 110 5.09 11.76 -0.70
C THR A 110 5.74 11.81 0.67
N VAL A 111 6.73 10.95 0.92
CA VAL A 111 7.56 11.01 2.14
C VAL A 111 8.48 12.24 2.20
N PHE A 112 8.66 12.97 1.09
CA PHE A 112 9.63 14.05 0.97
C PHE A 112 9.03 15.40 1.40
N GLU A 113 9.27 15.79 2.64
CA GLU A 113 8.82 17.08 3.17
C GLU A 113 9.62 18.26 2.56
N LYS A 114 9.20 19.50 2.84
CA LYS A 114 9.77 20.71 2.21
C LYS A 114 11.26 20.93 2.46
N ASP A 115 11.77 20.46 3.58
CA ASP A 115 13.17 20.58 4.01
C ASP A 115 14.07 19.47 3.48
N HIS A 116 13.50 18.44 2.84
CA HIS A 116 14.27 17.37 2.21
C HIS A 116 14.98 17.90 0.96
N PRO A 117 16.27 17.55 0.72
CA PRO A 117 17.04 18.07 -0.43
C PRO A 117 16.57 17.54 -1.79
N PHE A 118 15.96 16.37 -1.85
CA PHE A 118 15.44 15.74 -3.07
C PHE A 118 14.09 16.37 -3.45
N GLN A 119 14.10 17.36 -4.37
CA GLN A 119 12.92 18.20 -4.65
C GLN A 119 12.63 18.39 -6.15
N LYS A 120 13.46 17.87 -7.03
CA LYS A 120 13.38 18.19 -8.45
C LYS A 120 13.28 16.96 -9.33
N TYR A 121 12.50 17.09 -10.40
CA TYR A 121 12.52 16.16 -11.51
C TYR A 121 13.84 16.31 -12.28
N VAL A 122 14.49 15.20 -12.58
CA VAL A 122 15.67 15.12 -13.42
C VAL A 122 15.50 13.93 -14.37
N ARG A 123 15.68 14.16 -15.68
CA ARG A 123 15.60 13.09 -16.68
C ARG A 123 17.00 12.74 -17.19
N GLU A 124 17.30 11.45 -17.23
CA GLU A 124 18.54 10.86 -17.74
C GLU A 124 18.19 9.72 -18.71
N GLY A 125 18.09 10.05 -19.99
CA GLY A 125 17.69 9.10 -21.04
C GLY A 125 16.27 8.58 -20.81
N ASP A 126 16.14 7.25 -20.62
CA ASP A 126 14.86 6.58 -20.36
C ASP A 126 14.49 6.53 -18.88
N LYS A 127 15.29 7.13 -18.01
CA LYS A 127 15.00 7.25 -16.58
C LYS A 127 14.66 8.67 -16.19
N ALA A 128 13.75 8.81 -15.24
CA ALA A 128 13.50 10.07 -14.59
C ALA A 128 13.53 9.89 -13.07
N TYR A 129 14.12 10.86 -12.38
CA TYR A 129 14.26 10.91 -10.92
C TYR A 129 13.42 12.05 -10.37
N GLY A 130 12.92 11.91 -9.15
CA GLY A 130 12.20 12.99 -8.49
C GLY A 130 11.28 12.50 -7.37
N PRO A 131 10.91 13.39 -6.42
CA PRO A 131 10.13 13.03 -5.25
C PRO A 131 8.71 12.56 -5.60
N GLY A 132 8.41 11.31 -5.25
CA GLY A 132 7.12 10.68 -5.55
C GLY A 132 6.95 10.33 -7.02
N ILE A 133 8.02 10.25 -7.82
CA ILE A 133 7.91 9.92 -9.24
C ILE A 133 7.46 8.49 -9.45
N ALA A 134 7.94 7.55 -8.64
CA ALA A 134 7.54 6.14 -8.63
C ALA A 134 6.44 5.86 -7.61
N ASP A 135 6.42 6.61 -6.50
CA ASP A 135 5.50 6.46 -5.38
C ASP A 135 4.78 7.80 -5.06
N MET A 136 3.59 8.09 -5.72
CA MET A 136 3.12 7.34 -6.88
C MET A 136 2.58 8.28 -7.97
N LYS A 137 3.15 9.49 -8.12
CA LYS A 137 2.66 10.51 -9.09
C LYS A 137 2.59 9.98 -10.52
N SER A 138 3.49 9.05 -10.92
CA SER A 138 3.41 8.40 -12.24
C SER A 138 2.16 7.54 -12.38
N GLY A 139 1.74 6.86 -11.33
CA GLY A 139 0.49 6.11 -11.30
C GLY A 139 -0.73 7.01 -11.43
N ASP A 140 -0.74 8.15 -10.73
CA ASP A 140 -1.80 9.17 -10.85
C ASP A 140 -1.92 9.72 -12.27
N VAL A 141 -0.78 10.06 -12.89
CA VAL A 141 -0.75 10.53 -14.27
C VAL A 141 -1.18 9.43 -15.25
N SER A 142 -0.78 8.17 -14.98
CA SER A 142 -1.23 7.00 -15.75
C SER A 142 -2.76 6.84 -15.70
N MET A 143 -3.38 6.98 -14.51
CA MET A 143 -4.86 7.00 -14.38
C MET A 143 -5.49 8.07 -15.28
N ILE A 144 -4.97 9.30 -15.24
CA ILE A 144 -5.52 10.42 -16.02
C ILE A 144 -5.40 10.16 -17.52
N TYR A 145 -4.25 9.65 -18.00
CA TYR A 145 -4.06 9.38 -19.43
C TYR A 145 -4.83 8.16 -19.92
N ALA A 146 -5.06 7.17 -19.08
CA ALA A 146 -6.02 6.10 -19.37
C ALA A 146 -7.44 6.68 -19.57
N MET A 147 -7.88 7.61 -18.72
CA MET A 147 -9.18 8.27 -18.88
C MET A 147 -9.25 9.15 -20.13
N LYS A 148 -8.17 9.87 -20.47
CA LYS A 148 -8.10 10.65 -21.72
C LYS A 148 -8.26 9.78 -22.95
N ALA A 149 -7.61 8.62 -22.99
CA ALA A 149 -7.74 7.66 -24.10
C ALA A 149 -9.17 7.09 -24.22
N LEU A 150 -9.80 6.77 -23.10
CA LEU A 150 -11.19 6.31 -23.07
C LEU A 150 -12.19 7.41 -23.43
N HIS A 151 -11.89 8.66 -23.14
CA HIS A 151 -12.68 9.81 -23.57
C HIS A 151 -12.59 10.03 -25.08
N ASP A 152 -11.38 9.93 -25.66
CA ASP A 152 -11.13 10.12 -27.09
C ASP A 152 -11.96 9.16 -27.96
N ILE A 153 -12.09 7.89 -27.53
CA ILE A 153 -12.94 6.90 -28.22
C ILE A 153 -14.43 7.01 -27.86
N GLY A 154 -14.83 8.02 -27.07
CA GLY A 154 -16.21 8.25 -26.64
C GLY A 154 -16.79 7.23 -25.65
N ALA A 155 -15.96 6.37 -25.08
CA ALA A 155 -16.38 5.29 -24.17
C ALA A 155 -16.59 5.77 -22.73
N LEU A 156 -15.81 6.75 -22.28
CA LEU A 156 -15.74 7.19 -20.89
C LEU A 156 -17.09 7.59 -20.29
N LYS A 157 -17.92 8.32 -21.04
CA LYS A 157 -19.23 8.82 -20.59
C LYS A 157 -20.24 7.74 -20.17
N ASP A 158 -20.06 6.53 -20.66
CA ASP A 158 -20.94 5.40 -20.37
C ASP A 158 -20.50 4.56 -19.17
N MET A 159 -19.28 4.78 -18.65
CA MET A 159 -18.66 3.97 -17.59
C MET A 159 -19.13 4.39 -16.19
N ASN A 160 -18.90 3.50 -15.22
CA ASN A 160 -19.11 3.77 -13.80
C ASN A 160 -17.73 3.77 -13.10
N LEU A 161 -17.17 4.94 -12.87
CA LEU A 161 -15.82 5.10 -12.33
C LEU A 161 -15.80 6.06 -11.14
N THR A 162 -14.99 5.74 -10.15
CA THR A 162 -14.52 6.65 -9.11
C THR A 162 -12.99 6.63 -9.11
N LEU A 163 -12.36 7.79 -9.24
CA LEU A 163 -10.94 7.97 -9.02
C LEU A 163 -10.75 8.62 -7.65
N ALA A 164 -9.91 8.03 -6.80
CA ALA A 164 -9.58 8.53 -5.47
C ALA A 164 -8.09 8.85 -5.41
N PHE A 165 -7.76 10.11 -5.17
CA PHE A 165 -6.39 10.60 -4.98
C PHE A 165 -6.23 11.00 -3.52
N ILE A 166 -5.56 10.17 -2.75
CA ILE A 166 -5.44 10.28 -1.29
C ILE A 166 -4.31 11.25 -0.95
N GLY A 167 -4.48 12.09 0.05
CA GLY A 167 -3.52 13.13 0.39
C GLY A 167 -2.75 12.91 1.69
N ASP A 168 -2.79 11.70 2.25
CA ASP A 168 -2.09 11.30 3.46
C ASP A 168 -1.81 9.79 3.52
N GLU A 169 -1.47 9.18 2.37
CA GLU A 169 -1.11 7.77 2.30
C GLU A 169 0.16 7.51 3.09
N GLU A 170 1.19 8.27 2.81
CA GLU A 170 2.53 8.11 3.39
C GLU A 170 2.58 8.42 4.90
N LYS A 171 1.66 9.25 5.36
CA LYS A 171 1.54 9.59 6.77
C LYS A 171 0.12 9.94 7.16
N LEU A 172 -0.61 8.95 7.67
CA LEU A 172 -1.98 9.14 8.16
C LEU A 172 -2.10 10.34 9.10
N GLY A 173 -3.09 11.21 8.84
CA GLY A 173 -3.35 12.39 9.67
C GLY A 173 -4.11 12.09 10.96
N ALA A 174 -4.91 11.01 10.94
CA ALA A 174 -5.71 10.55 12.06
C ALA A 174 -5.95 9.04 11.94
N HIS A 175 -6.78 8.47 12.81
CA HIS A 175 -7.17 7.07 12.71
C HIS A 175 -7.83 6.78 11.35
N SER A 176 -7.52 5.64 10.73
CA SER A 176 -7.98 5.28 9.39
C SER A 176 -9.50 5.30 9.23
N SER A 177 -10.28 4.98 10.28
CA SER A 177 -11.75 5.08 10.26
C SER A 177 -12.28 6.49 9.99
N ILE A 178 -11.45 7.52 10.19
CA ILE A 178 -11.78 8.92 9.89
C ILE A 178 -11.28 9.27 8.49
N VAL A 179 -9.98 9.05 8.25
CA VAL A 179 -9.32 9.52 7.03
C VAL A 179 -9.46 8.58 5.83
N ARG A 180 -10.09 7.41 5.97
CA ARG A 180 -10.39 6.48 4.87
C ARG A 180 -11.88 6.21 4.70
N LYS A 181 -12.73 6.94 5.43
CA LYS A 181 -14.18 6.72 5.39
C LYS A 181 -14.74 6.80 3.97
N GLU A 182 -14.43 7.86 3.24
CA GLU A 182 -14.94 8.09 1.89
C GLU A 182 -14.35 7.09 0.89
N LEU A 183 -13.11 6.66 1.08
CA LEU A 183 -12.48 5.62 0.28
C LEU A 183 -13.18 4.25 0.51
N VAL A 184 -13.51 3.93 1.75
CA VAL A 184 -14.30 2.73 2.10
C VAL A 184 -15.69 2.80 1.48
N GLU A 185 -16.37 3.95 1.51
CA GLU A 185 -17.67 4.11 0.86
C GLU A 185 -17.57 3.98 -0.68
N ALA A 186 -16.49 4.47 -1.29
CA ALA A 186 -16.21 4.24 -2.70
C ALA A 186 -15.99 2.74 -3.00
N GLY A 187 -15.31 2.02 -2.11
CA GLY A 187 -15.16 0.55 -2.18
C GLY A 187 -16.50 -0.17 -2.11
N LYS A 188 -17.37 0.19 -1.17
CA LYS A 188 -18.72 -0.41 -1.03
C LYS A 188 -19.61 -0.15 -2.25
N TRP A 189 -19.39 0.94 -2.96
CA TRP A 189 -20.13 1.24 -4.18
C TRP A 189 -19.59 0.46 -5.39
N ALA A 190 -18.29 0.12 -5.42
CA ALA A 190 -17.62 -0.47 -6.57
C ALA A 190 -17.75 -2.00 -6.61
N ASP A 191 -17.63 -2.58 -7.80
CA ASP A 191 -17.48 -4.02 -8.02
C ASP A 191 -15.98 -4.42 -8.05
N ILE A 192 -15.11 -3.51 -8.52
CA ILE A 192 -13.67 -3.76 -8.71
C ILE A 192 -12.85 -2.60 -8.15
N GLY A 193 -11.76 -2.94 -7.45
CA GLY A 193 -10.74 -2.01 -6.98
C GLY A 193 -9.44 -2.13 -7.76
N LEU A 194 -8.87 -1.00 -8.21
CA LEU A 194 -7.58 -0.95 -8.92
C LEU A 194 -6.65 0.06 -8.24
N GLY A 195 -5.52 -0.41 -7.69
CA GLY A 195 -4.47 0.44 -7.11
C GLY A 195 -3.37 0.77 -8.12
N PHE A 196 -3.07 2.05 -8.28
CA PHE A 196 -2.16 2.54 -9.32
C PHE A 196 -0.74 2.84 -8.83
N GLU A 197 -0.35 2.35 -7.66
CA GLU A 197 1.07 2.33 -7.30
C GLU A 197 1.90 1.54 -8.30
N GLY A 198 3.22 1.71 -8.25
CA GLY A 198 4.16 1.13 -9.19
C GLY A 198 4.02 -0.39 -9.37
N GLY A 199 4.10 -0.82 -10.60
CA GLY A 199 4.03 -2.22 -11.04
C GLY A 199 4.98 -2.46 -12.20
N ASP A 200 4.92 -3.66 -12.77
CA ASP A 200 5.68 -4.04 -13.96
C ASP A 200 4.78 -4.77 -14.98
N LEU A 201 5.36 -5.17 -16.11
CA LEU A 201 4.62 -5.85 -17.19
C LEU A 201 4.59 -7.38 -17.04
N ASN A 202 5.31 -7.94 -16.07
CA ASN A 202 5.48 -9.39 -15.91
C ASN A 202 4.74 -9.94 -14.69
N THR A 203 4.37 -9.05 -13.76
CA THR A 203 3.68 -9.42 -12.51
C THR A 203 2.44 -8.58 -12.26
N GLY A 204 1.46 -9.15 -11.54
CA GLY A 204 0.30 -8.44 -11.04
C GLY A 204 0.16 -8.61 -9.53
N THR A 205 -0.12 -7.54 -8.83
CA THR A 205 -0.21 -7.54 -7.37
C THR A 205 -1.63 -7.91 -6.95
N ILE A 206 -1.80 -9.15 -6.49
CA ILE A 206 -3.08 -9.72 -6.03
C ILE A 206 -3.28 -9.61 -4.52
N ALA A 207 -2.24 -9.21 -3.78
CA ALA A 207 -2.24 -9.13 -2.34
C ALA A 207 -1.28 -8.06 -1.83
N ARG A 208 -1.59 -7.48 -0.67
CA ARG A 208 -0.70 -6.56 0.06
C ARG A 208 -0.77 -6.87 1.55
N ARG A 209 0.38 -6.89 2.21
CA ARG A 209 0.43 -7.16 3.64
C ARG A 209 -0.05 -5.94 4.44
N SER A 210 -0.68 -6.20 5.60
CA SER A 210 -1.09 -5.17 6.54
C SER A 210 0.08 -4.33 7.06
N SER A 211 -0.23 -3.20 7.70
CA SER A 211 0.71 -2.46 8.53
C SER A 211 0.05 -2.14 9.86
N SER A 212 0.60 -2.67 10.94
CA SER A 212 0.17 -2.42 12.31
C SER A 212 1.37 -2.33 13.23
N SER A 213 1.21 -1.69 14.38
CA SER A 213 2.26 -1.59 15.39
C SER A 213 1.79 -2.14 16.72
N TRP A 214 2.75 -2.49 17.58
CA TRP A 214 2.51 -2.95 18.93
C TRP A 214 3.52 -2.34 19.90
N ILE A 215 3.09 -2.18 21.17
CA ILE A 215 3.92 -1.72 22.26
C ILE A 215 3.82 -2.77 23.38
N LEU A 216 4.94 -3.39 23.70
CA LEU A 216 5.09 -4.28 24.86
C LEU A 216 5.72 -3.48 26.00
N THR A 217 5.08 -3.52 27.15
CA THR A 217 5.63 -2.97 28.40
C THR A 217 5.76 -4.07 29.42
N THR A 218 6.95 -4.24 30.00
CA THR A 218 7.18 -5.16 31.10
C THR A 218 7.66 -4.40 32.34
N THR A 219 7.29 -4.90 33.51
CA THR A 219 7.71 -4.35 34.78
C THR A 219 8.34 -5.43 35.66
N GLY A 220 9.21 -5.02 36.58
CA GLY A 220 9.83 -5.88 37.57
C GLY A 220 9.99 -5.15 38.90
N ILE A 221 10.30 -5.89 39.96
CA ILE A 221 10.55 -5.34 41.29
C ILE A 221 12.00 -4.87 41.37
N GLN A 222 12.23 -3.59 41.68
CA GLN A 222 13.56 -3.01 41.86
C GLN A 222 14.19 -3.48 43.15
N GLY A 223 15.45 -3.89 43.09
CA GLY A 223 16.23 -4.27 44.27
C GLY A 223 17.70 -4.54 43.93
N HIS A 224 18.50 -4.89 44.92
CA HIS A 224 19.92 -5.22 44.71
C HIS A 224 20.04 -6.51 43.90
N SER A 225 20.92 -6.52 42.91
CA SER A 225 21.06 -7.64 41.95
C SER A 225 21.52 -8.97 42.57
N SER A 226 22.12 -8.95 43.78
CA SER A 226 22.42 -10.18 44.50
C SER A 226 21.17 -10.99 44.92
N ARG A 227 19.99 -10.39 44.86
CA ARG A 227 18.72 -11.01 45.21
C ARG A 227 17.86 -11.31 43.97
N VAL A 228 18.39 -11.11 42.76
CA VAL A 228 17.69 -11.53 41.53
C VAL A 228 17.42 -13.04 41.57
N PHE A 229 16.23 -13.45 41.07
CA PHE A 229 15.70 -14.82 41.11
C PHE A 229 15.21 -15.28 42.49
N SER A 230 15.22 -14.44 43.53
CA SER A 230 14.59 -14.76 44.78
C SER A 230 13.05 -14.62 44.69
N ASP A 231 12.31 -15.24 45.59
CA ASP A 231 10.84 -15.14 45.65
C ASP A 231 10.36 -13.69 45.86
N GLU A 232 11.19 -12.83 46.46
CA GLU A 232 10.79 -11.44 46.76
C GLU A 232 11.02 -10.50 45.58
N LEU A 233 12.07 -10.71 44.76
CA LEU A 233 12.40 -9.81 43.63
C LEU A 233 12.04 -10.38 42.26
N GLY A 234 12.05 -11.71 42.13
CA GLY A 234 11.81 -12.37 40.86
C GLY A 234 12.89 -12.06 39.81
N TYR A 235 12.50 -11.96 38.56
CA TYR A 235 13.42 -11.93 37.40
C TYR A 235 13.74 -10.52 36.90
N GLY A 236 12.90 -9.52 37.17
CA GLY A 236 13.04 -8.19 36.62
C GLY A 236 12.58 -8.02 35.16
N ALA A 237 12.32 -6.79 34.80
CA ALA A 237 11.62 -6.45 33.54
C ALA A 237 12.39 -6.87 32.27
N ILE A 238 13.72 -6.84 32.27
CA ILE A 238 14.53 -7.18 31.07
C ILE A 238 14.44 -8.69 30.77
N PHE A 239 14.47 -9.57 31.78
CA PHE A 239 14.32 -10.99 31.56
C PHE A 239 12.91 -11.33 31.05
N GLU A 240 11.87 -10.66 31.58
CA GLU A 240 10.50 -10.84 31.12
C GLU A 240 10.34 -10.41 29.65
N ALA A 241 10.82 -9.24 29.27
CA ALA A 241 10.78 -8.79 27.88
C ALA A 241 11.53 -9.75 26.96
N SER A 242 12.71 -10.24 27.38
CA SER A 242 13.52 -11.19 26.59
C SER A 242 12.79 -12.52 26.38
N ARG A 243 12.14 -13.05 27.44
CA ARG A 243 11.33 -14.27 27.34
C ARG A 243 10.19 -14.08 26.33
N ILE A 244 9.43 -13.00 26.47
CA ILE A 244 8.28 -12.72 25.60
C ILE A 244 8.73 -12.63 24.14
N LEU A 245 9.78 -11.83 23.85
CA LEU A 245 10.25 -11.64 22.47
C LEU A 245 10.79 -12.95 21.86
N ASP A 246 11.50 -13.76 22.65
CA ASP A 246 12.01 -15.04 22.16
C ASP A 246 10.87 -16.07 21.97
N THR A 247 9.86 -16.06 22.83
CA THR A 247 8.66 -16.89 22.65
C THR A 247 7.88 -16.48 21.39
N PHE A 248 7.72 -15.17 21.12
CA PHE A 248 7.15 -14.70 19.86
C PHE A 248 7.88 -15.27 18.65
N ARG A 249 9.22 -15.21 18.66
CA ARG A 249 10.07 -15.73 17.59
C ARG A 249 9.93 -17.24 17.38
N GLN A 250 9.71 -17.99 18.47
CA GLN A 250 9.61 -19.46 18.42
C GLN A 250 8.21 -19.92 17.98
N GLU A 251 7.16 -19.26 18.45
CA GLU A 251 5.79 -19.74 18.31
C GLU A 251 5.02 -19.11 17.14
N LEU A 252 5.35 -17.85 16.75
CA LEU A 252 4.68 -17.15 15.66
C LEU A 252 5.44 -17.34 14.35
N ASN A 253 5.39 -18.57 13.81
CA ASN A 253 6.10 -18.91 12.57
C ASN A 253 5.10 -19.33 11.49
N GLU A 254 4.48 -18.34 10.84
CA GLU A 254 3.53 -18.53 9.76
C GLU A 254 4.02 -17.86 8.47
N GLU A 255 3.64 -18.41 7.33
CA GLU A 255 3.93 -17.82 6.02
C GLU A 255 3.29 -16.41 5.91
N TYR A 256 4.03 -15.42 5.40
CA TYR A 256 3.66 -14.01 5.28
C TYR A 256 3.46 -13.24 6.60
N LEU A 257 3.50 -13.90 7.76
CA LEU A 257 3.54 -13.21 9.05
C LEU A 257 4.96 -12.70 9.31
N THR A 258 5.10 -11.40 9.52
CA THR A 258 6.35 -10.82 10.02
C THR A 258 6.06 -9.85 11.16
N PHE A 259 6.88 -9.88 12.20
CA PHE A 259 6.86 -8.92 13.29
C PHE A 259 8.30 -8.56 13.65
N ASN A 260 8.49 -7.29 14.01
CA ASN A 260 9.83 -6.76 14.28
C ASN A 260 9.81 -5.89 15.53
N PRO A 261 10.57 -6.23 16.58
CA PRO A 261 10.87 -5.30 17.67
C PRO A 261 11.86 -4.25 17.17
N GLY A 262 11.35 -3.08 16.76
CA GLY A 262 12.18 -2.02 16.14
C GLY A 262 12.97 -1.20 17.14
N VAL A 263 12.42 -0.98 18.35
CA VAL A 263 13.05 -0.23 19.44
C VAL A 263 12.80 -0.93 20.76
N MET A 264 13.81 -1.05 21.61
CA MET A 264 13.70 -1.55 22.98
C MET A 264 14.46 -0.61 23.92
N VAL A 265 13.80 -0.15 24.98
CA VAL A 265 14.39 0.68 26.04
C VAL A 265 14.11 0.03 27.38
N GLY A 266 15.14 -0.18 28.21
CA GLY A 266 14.96 -0.89 29.47
C GLY A 266 15.98 -0.50 30.53
N GLY A 267 15.57 -0.51 31.82
CA GLY A 267 16.41 -0.14 32.94
C GLY A 267 15.66 -0.02 34.25
N THR A 268 16.25 0.73 35.20
CA THR A 268 15.58 1.10 36.48
C THR A 268 14.73 2.36 36.33
N ASP A 269 15.00 3.18 35.33
CA ASP A 269 14.23 4.35 34.98
C ASP A 269 14.20 4.46 33.46
N ILE A 270 13.00 4.63 32.86
CA ILE A 270 12.82 4.72 31.42
C ILE A 270 11.89 5.90 31.10
N ASP A 271 12.26 6.63 30.05
CA ASP A 271 11.46 7.67 29.40
C ASP A 271 11.26 7.25 27.93
N PHE A 272 10.02 7.00 27.52
CA PHE A 272 9.72 6.53 26.18
C PHE A 272 8.58 7.34 25.56
N ASP A 273 8.87 7.93 24.39
CA ASP A 273 7.91 8.61 23.52
C ASP A 273 7.38 7.62 22.46
N PRO A 274 6.16 7.10 22.62
CA PRO A 274 5.60 6.12 21.68
C PRO A 274 5.24 6.71 20.31
N VAL A 275 5.08 8.05 20.21
CA VAL A 275 4.74 8.72 18.95
C VAL A 275 5.94 8.73 18.00
N ASN A 276 7.12 9.05 18.54
CA ASN A 276 8.35 9.13 17.76
C ASN A 276 9.23 7.88 17.87
N ALA A 277 8.77 6.83 18.59
CA ALA A 277 9.53 5.61 18.87
C ALA A 277 10.95 5.90 19.40
N ARG A 278 11.05 6.81 20.38
CA ARG A 278 12.33 7.25 20.98
C ARG A 278 12.31 7.05 22.49
N GLY A 279 13.45 6.72 23.05
CA GLY A 279 13.54 6.57 24.49
C GLY A 279 14.93 6.77 25.06
N LYS A 280 14.96 6.99 26.38
CA LYS A 280 16.15 7.03 27.20
C LYS A 280 15.97 6.08 28.37
N ALA A 281 17.04 5.46 28.81
CA ALA A 281 17.04 4.59 29.97
C ALA A 281 18.21 4.89 30.87
N PHE A 282 18.01 4.69 32.16
CA PHE A 282 19.03 4.67 33.17
C PHE A 282 18.99 3.34 33.92
N GLY A 283 20.16 2.78 34.26
CA GLY A 283 20.28 1.56 35.06
C GLY A 283 21.65 1.44 35.68
N LYS A 284 21.74 0.59 36.71
CA LYS A 284 23.01 0.21 37.36
C LYS A 284 23.16 -1.29 37.31
N THR A 285 24.40 -1.79 37.13
CA THR A 285 24.70 -3.22 37.03
C THR A 285 24.35 -4.03 38.28
N ASN A 286 24.25 -3.37 39.42
CA ASN A 286 23.86 -3.97 40.70
C ASN A 286 22.42 -3.74 41.12
N VAL A 287 21.55 -3.34 40.17
CA VAL A 287 20.12 -3.10 40.43
C VAL A 287 19.28 -3.89 39.39
N VAL A 288 18.27 -4.63 39.87
CA VAL A 288 17.31 -5.33 39.03
C VAL A 288 16.47 -4.31 38.24
N SER A 289 16.29 -4.54 36.93
CA SER A 289 15.56 -3.64 36.05
C SER A 289 14.07 -3.56 36.42
N GLN A 290 13.55 -2.32 36.49
CA GLN A 290 12.16 -2.07 36.84
C GLN A 290 11.23 -2.02 35.65
N GLY A 291 11.70 -1.60 34.48
CA GLY A 291 10.88 -1.42 33.32
C GLY A 291 11.58 -1.70 31.98
N VAL A 292 10.80 -2.18 31.02
CA VAL A 292 11.17 -2.22 29.59
C VAL A 292 9.98 -1.82 28.76
N THR A 293 10.22 -1.03 27.72
CA THR A 293 9.25 -0.78 26.64
C THR A 293 9.86 -1.21 25.31
N VAL A 294 9.09 -1.98 24.56
CA VAL A 294 9.44 -2.39 23.18
C VAL A 294 8.36 -1.87 22.24
N HIS A 295 8.79 -1.18 21.19
CA HIS A 295 7.90 -0.75 20.10
C HIS A 295 8.24 -1.54 18.85
N GLY A 296 7.25 -2.22 18.28
CA GLY A 296 7.41 -3.09 17.13
C GLY A 296 6.32 -2.95 16.09
N GLY A 297 6.59 -3.51 14.92
CA GLY A 297 5.64 -3.62 13.82
C GLY A 297 5.17 -5.05 13.62
N ILE A 298 4.00 -5.24 13.00
CA ILE A 298 3.48 -6.53 12.55
C ILE A 298 2.84 -6.37 11.18
N ARG A 299 3.07 -7.35 10.30
CA ARG A 299 2.50 -7.44 8.95
C ARG A 299 1.94 -8.82 8.71
N THR A 300 0.73 -8.87 8.17
CA THR A 300 -0.02 -10.09 7.89
C THR A 300 -0.64 -10.02 6.50
N ILE A 301 -1.03 -11.18 5.97
CA ILE A 301 -1.64 -11.31 4.65
C ILE A 301 -3.17 -11.32 4.69
N SER A 302 -3.76 -11.59 5.85
CA SER A 302 -5.20 -11.62 6.07
C SER A 302 -5.58 -11.02 7.42
N ILE A 303 -6.84 -10.63 7.55
CA ILE A 303 -7.41 -10.15 8.83
C ILE A 303 -7.43 -11.29 9.86
N ASP A 304 -7.73 -12.51 9.43
CA ASP A 304 -7.74 -13.67 10.30
C ASP A 304 -6.34 -13.95 10.86
N GLN A 305 -5.30 -13.90 10.02
CA GLN A 305 -3.91 -14.04 10.47
C GLN A 305 -3.52 -12.94 11.47
N LEU A 306 -3.97 -11.69 11.23
CA LEU A 306 -3.72 -10.59 12.17
C LEU A 306 -4.36 -10.86 13.54
N ASN A 307 -5.63 -11.27 13.52
CA ASN A 307 -6.38 -11.54 14.74
C ASN A 307 -5.78 -12.72 15.53
N LEU A 308 -5.38 -13.80 14.85
CA LEU A 308 -4.72 -14.95 15.46
C LEU A 308 -3.36 -14.56 16.05
N ALA A 309 -2.55 -13.83 15.32
CA ALA A 309 -1.24 -13.36 15.80
C ALA A 309 -1.38 -12.45 17.03
N ILE A 310 -2.35 -11.52 17.03
CA ILE A 310 -2.64 -10.66 18.18
C ILE A 310 -3.09 -11.50 19.39
N ALA A 311 -3.95 -12.50 19.20
CA ALA A 311 -4.41 -13.38 20.26
C ALA A 311 -3.26 -14.18 20.88
N SER A 312 -2.41 -14.80 20.05
CA SER A 312 -1.24 -15.55 20.49
C SER A 312 -0.23 -14.66 21.22
N MET A 313 0.06 -13.46 20.70
CA MET A 313 0.95 -12.52 21.38
C MET A 313 0.41 -12.11 22.75
N LYS A 314 -0.90 -11.86 22.88
CA LYS A 314 -1.54 -11.54 24.16
C LYS A 314 -1.46 -12.71 25.15
N GLU A 315 -1.65 -13.93 24.67
CA GLU A 315 -1.54 -15.12 25.52
C GLU A 315 -0.11 -15.30 26.06
N ILE A 316 0.91 -15.19 25.21
CA ILE A 316 2.31 -15.26 25.61
C ILE A 316 2.66 -14.18 26.65
N VAL A 317 2.13 -12.96 26.46
CA VAL A 317 2.33 -11.84 27.39
C VAL A 317 1.65 -12.05 28.72
N SER A 318 0.53 -12.79 28.76
CA SER A 318 -0.20 -13.08 30.02
C SER A 318 0.54 -14.01 30.97
N GLN A 319 1.54 -14.76 30.49
CA GLN A 319 2.33 -15.71 31.26
C GLN A 319 3.59 -15.03 31.79
N ASN A 320 3.53 -14.51 33.01
CA ASN A 320 4.64 -13.72 33.55
C ASN A 320 5.65 -14.57 34.34
N LEU A 321 6.94 -14.21 34.27
CA LEU A 321 7.95 -14.69 35.19
C LEU A 321 7.68 -14.20 36.62
N PRO A 322 8.12 -14.95 37.65
CA PRO A 322 7.98 -14.50 39.05
C PRO A 322 8.47 -13.07 39.26
N GLY A 323 7.65 -12.25 39.96
CA GLY A 323 7.99 -10.86 40.28
C GLY A 323 7.94 -9.87 39.10
N THR A 324 7.29 -10.28 37.98
CA THR A 324 7.14 -9.41 36.80
C THR A 324 5.68 -9.25 36.39
N THR A 325 5.40 -8.22 35.59
CA THR A 325 4.15 -8.07 34.83
C THR A 325 4.45 -7.63 33.41
N ALA A 326 3.50 -7.90 32.50
CA ALA A 326 3.62 -7.47 31.12
C ALA A 326 2.25 -7.06 30.54
N THR A 327 2.26 -6.09 29.62
CA THR A 327 1.10 -5.69 28.82
C THR A 327 1.53 -5.47 27.37
N ILE A 328 0.64 -5.72 26.43
CA ILE A 328 0.86 -5.45 25.02
C ILE A 328 -0.36 -4.73 24.43
N ASP A 329 -0.10 -3.60 23.76
CA ASP A 329 -1.10 -2.81 23.06
C ASP A 329 -0.83 -2.84 21.56
N PHE A 330 -1.92 -2.86 20.77
CA PHE A 330 -1.85 -2.89 19.31
C PHE A 330 -2.51 -1.65 18.71
N LYS A 331 -1.87 -1.11 17.68
CA LYS A 331 -2.46 -0.05 16.85
C LYS A 331 -2.50 -0.55 15.40
N THR A 332 -3.70 -0.87 14.92
CA THR A 332 -3.92 -1.20 13.51
C THR A 332 -3.94 0.06 12.67
N SER A 333 -3.25 0.05 11.53
CA SER A 333 -3.20 1.20 10.59
C SER A 333 -3.78 0.81 9.24
N TYR A 334 -3.09 -0.02 8.46
CA TYR A 334 -3.53 -0.50 7.16
C TYR A 334 -3.97 -1.96 7.24
N PRO A 335 -5.19 -2.31 6.80
CA PRO A 335 -5.59 -3.71 6.67
C PRO A 335 -4.77 -4.41 5.57
N PRO A 336 -4.78 -5.75 5.48
CA PRO A 336 -4.26 -6.46 4.33
C PRO A 336 -5.23 -6.37 3.15
N MET A 337 -4.70 -6.51 1.94
CA MET A 337 -5.44 -6.92 0.75
C MET A 337 -5.17 -8.41 0.56
N GLU A 338 -6.15 -9.25 0.81
CA GLU A 338 -5.99 -10.71 0.79
C GLU A 338 -5.90 -11.27 -0.64
N PRO A 339 -5.14 -12.34 -0.88
CA PRO A 339 -5.05 -13.02 -2.18
C PRO A 339 -6.27 -13.93 -2.41
N THR A 340 -7.40 -13.34 -2.79
CA THR A 340 -8.64 -14.09 -3.03
C THR A 340 -8.66 -14.76 -4.40
N GLU A 341 -9.46 -15.84 -4.57
CA GLU A 341 -9.70 -16.47 -5.87
C GLU A 341 -10.22 -15.46 -6.91
N ALA A 342 -11.02 -14.49 -6.48
CA ALA A 342 -11.52 -13.43 -7.35
C ALA A 342 -10.40 -12.49 -7.82
N ASN A 343 -9.40 -12.20 -6.99
CA ASN A 343 -8.23 -11.43 -7.39
C ASN A 343 -7.39 -12.20 -8.41
N TYR A 344 -7.22 -13.52 -8.25
CA TYR A 344 -6.54 -14.36 -9.26
C TYR A 344 -7.32 -14.39 -10.58
N ALA A 345 -8.65 -14.49 -10.52
CA ALA A 345 -9.49 -14.44 -11.73
C ALA A 345 -9.38 -13.08 -12.45
N LEU A 346 -9.37 -11.98 -11.68
CA LEU A 346 -9.19 -10.63 -12.23
C LEU A 346 -7.78 -10.46 -12.83
N LEU A 347 -6.75 -11.06 -12.22
CA LEU A 347 -5.39 -11.07 -12.75
C LEU A 347 -5.34 -11.82 -14.10
N ALA A 348 -6.05 -12.94 -14.24
CA ALA A 348 -6.14 -13.68 -15.49
C ALA A 348 -6.79 -12.86 -16.62
N GLU A 349 -7.78 -12.01 -16.31
CA GLU A 349 -8.34 -11.06 -17.29
C GLU A 349 -7.33 -9.96 -17.68
N LEU A 350 -6.53 -9.47 -16.74
CA LEU A 350 -5.44 -8.53 -17.03
C LEU A 350 -4.35 -9.18 -17.89
N GLU A 351 -4.02 -10.46 -17.64
CA GLU A 351 -3.07 -11.24 -18.45
C GLU A 351 -3.52 -11.34 -19.91
N LYS A 352 -4.82 -11.55 -20.18
CA LYS A 352 -5.34 -11.56 -21.56
C LYS A 352 -5.08 -10.23 -22.28
N VAL A 353 -5.16 -9.11 -21.57
CA VAL A 353 -4.78 -7.80 -22.12
C VAL A 353 -3.28 -7.75 -22.38
N ASN A 354 -2.46 -8.20 -21.43
CA ASN A 354 -1.01 -8.22 -21.54
C ASN A 354 -0.55 -9.02 -22.75
N LEU A 355 -1.10 -10.23 -22.94
CA LEU A 355 -0.85 -11.09 -24.10
C LEU A 355 -1.32 -10.44 -25.41
N SER A 356 -2.49 -9.80 -25.43
CA SER A 356 -3.02 -9.10 -26.62
C SER A 356 -2.13 -7.94 -27.06
N LEU A 357 -1.42 -7.32 -26.10
CA LEU A 357 -0.45 -6.23 -26.32
C LEU A 357 0.94 -6.74 -26.72
N GLY A 358 1.20 -8.05 -26.61
CA GLY A 358 2.51 -8.64 -26.86
C GLY A 358 3.52 -8.45 -25.73
N TYR A 359 3.04 -8.19 -24.50
CA TYR A 359 3.91 -7.98 -23.33
C TYR A 359 4.27 -9.28 -22.61
N GLY A 360 3.70 -10.42 -23.01
CA GLY A 360 3.97 -11.74 -22.44
C GLY A 360 3.03 -12.11 -21.29
N GLU A 361 3.36 -13.21 -20.61
CA GLU A 361 2.61 -13.73 -19.46
C GLU A 361 2.67 -12.76 -18.27
N LEU A 362 1.63 -12.80 -17.43
CA LEU A 362 1.52 -12.01 -16.22
C LEU A 362 1.36 -12.95 -15.01
N LYS A 363 2.33 -12.97 -14.12
CA LYS A 363 2.33 -13.83 -12.93
C LYS A 363 1.87 -13.08 -11.68
N PRO A 364 1.25 -13.75 -10.70
CA PRO A 364 1.00 -13.13 -9.41
C PRO A 364 2.33 -12.78 -8.73
N LEU A 365 2.42 -11.55 -8.25
CA LEU A 365 3.56 -11.10 -7.46
C LEU A 365 3.51 -11.76 -6.08
N ASP A 366 4.65 -12.25 -5.60
CA ASP A 366 4.77 -12.77 -4.25
C ASP A 366 4.32 -11.70 -3.23
N PRO A 367 3.32 -12.01 -2.38
CA PRO A 367 2.80 -11.07 -1.38
C PRO A 367 3.86 -10.50 -0.44
N SER A 368 4.95 -11.23 -0.17
CA SER A 368 6.05 -10.76 0.69
C SER A 368 6.76 -9.52 0.15
N LYS A 369 6.67 -9.29 -1.17
CA LYS A 369 7.34 -8.18 -1.87
C LYS A 369 6.55 -6.86 -1.83
N ARG A 370 5.34 -6.83 -1.29
CA ARG A 370 4.51 -5.61 -1.21
C ARG A 370 4.08 -5.33 0.22
N GLY A 371 4.24 -4.07 0.60
CA GLY A 371 3.73 -3.52 1.86
C GLY A 371 2.25 -3.13 1.77
N ALA A 372 1.78 -2.43 2.77
CA ALA A 372 0.43 -1.86 2.81
C ALA A 372 0.25 -0.76 1.76
N ALA A 373 -1.01 -0.49 1.39
CA ALA A 373 -1.40 0.61 0.53
C ALA A 373 -2.91 0.89 0.67
N ASP A 374 -3.35 2.03 0.17
CA ASP A 374 -4.74 2.48 0.29
C ASP A 374 -5.76 1.55 -0.39
N ILE A 375 -5.38 0.80 -1.41
CA ILE A 375 -6.23 -0.23 -2.02
C ILE A 375 -6.70 -1.28 -1.00
N SER A 376 -5.95 -1.49 0.08
CA SER A 376 -6.32 -2.40 1.16
C SER A 376 -7.59 -1.99 1.91
N PHE A 377 -7.95 -0.70 1.89
CA PHE A 377 -9.24 -0.23 2.46
C PHE A 377 -10.42 -0.46 1.52
N VAL A 378 -10.16 -0.66 0.24
CA VAL A 378 -11.17 -0.95 -0.78
C VAL A 378 -11.40 -2.46 -0.90
N ALA A 379 -10.33 -3.24 -0.90
CA ALA A 379 -10.33 -4.67 -1.21
C ALA A 379 -11.38 -5.51 -0.43
N PRO A 380 -11.66 -5.28 0.87
CA PRO A 380 -12.69 -6.03 1.61
C PRO A 380 -14.13 -5.73 1.17
N HIS A 381 -14.36 -4.74 0.31
CA HIS A 381 -15.69 -4.24 -0.04
C HIS A 381 -16.06 -4.43 -1.51
N VAL A 382 -15.14 -4.92 -2.34
CA VAL A 382 -15.31 -5.16 -3.78
C VAL A 382 -15.31 -6.67 -4.08
N ASP A 383 -15.83 -7.06 -5.26
CA ASP A 383 -15.76 -8.45 -5.72
C ASP A 383 -14.31 -8.91 -5.90
N ALA A 384 -13.46 -8.03 -6.47
CA ALA A 384 -12.06 -8.30 -6.70
C ALA A 384 -11.22 -7.00 -6.72
N ALA A 385 -9.93 -7.13 -6.37
CA ALA A 385 -8.99 -6.01 -6.40
C ALA A 385 -7.63 -6.42 -6.98
N LEU A 386 -7.01 -5.49 -7.71
CA LEU A 386 -5.60 -5.58 -8.14
C LEU A 386 -4.87 -4.29 -7.77
N ALA A 387 -3.59 -4.42 -7.42
CA ALA A 387 -2.68 -3.29 -7.25
C ALA A 387 -1.52 -3.37 -8.26
N GLY A 388 -0.60 -2.40 -8.24
CA GLY A 388 0.52 -2.39 -9.16
C GLY A 388 0.12 -2.11 -10.61
N MET A 389 -0.91 -1.27 -10.80
CA MET A 389 -1.39 -0.89 -12.13
C MET A 389 -0.53 0.21 -12.77
N GLY A 390 0.26 0.93 -11.97
CA GLY A 390 1.12 2.03 -12.42
C GLY A 390 2.40 1.58 -13.13
N PRO A 391 3.22 2.55 -13.56
CA PRO A 391 4.49 2.32 -14.24
C PRO A 391 5.56 1.69 -13.35
N ASP A 392 6.61 1.14 -13.98
CA ASP A 392 7.75 0.53 -13.31
C ASP A 392 8.69 1.59 -12.74
N GLY A 393 8.88 1.57 -11.43
CA GLY A 393 9.75 2.50 -10.71
C GLY A 393 10.38 1.86 -9.48
N HIS A 394 11.47 2.46 -9.02
CA HIS A 394 12.28 1.92 -7.94
C HIS A 394 12.78 3.02 -7.00
N GLY A 395 13.31 2.61 -5.86
CA GLY A 395 13.92 3.52 -4.90
C GLY A 395 12.90 4.37 -4.13
N ALA A 396 11.63 3.98 -4.09
CA ALA A 396 10.62 4.66 -3.26
C ALA A 396 11.14 4.92 -1.84
N HIS A 397 10.78 6.07 -1.25
CA HIS A 397 11.22 6.54 0.06
C HIS A 397 12.73 6.84 0.17
N SER A 398 13.46 6.95 -0.94
CA SER A 398 14.87 7.34 -0.96
C SER A 398 15.16 8.45 -1.98
N ALA A 399 16.29 9.13 -1.82
CA ALA A 399 16.71 10.16 -2.79
C ALA A 399 17.14 9.57 -4.15
N ASP A 400 17.16 8.25 -4.28
CA ASP A 400 17.45 7.51 -5.51
C ASP A 400 16.17 7.06 -6.22
N GLU A 401 15.02 7.62 -5.87
CA GLU A 401 13.73 7.26 -6.46
C GLU A 401 13.70 7.64 -7.95
N TRP A 402 13.39 6.65 -8.81
CA TRP A 402 13.34 6.81 -10.25
C TRP A 402 12.24 5.98 -10.93
N LEU A 403 11.87 6.40 -12.12
CA LEU A 403 10.87 5.78 -12.98
C LEU A 403 11.50 5.36 -14.31
N ASP A 404 11.12 4.16 -14.82
CA ASP A 404 11.36 3.77 -16.22
C ASP A 404 10.32 4.43 -17.11
N LEU A 405 10.73 5.45 -17.86
CA LEU A 405 9.87 6.19 -18.78
C LEU A 405 9.36 5.32 -19.94
N THR A 406 10.06 4.24 -20.29
CA THR A 406 9.62 3.30 -21.35
C THR A 406 8.48 2.40 -20.89
N SER A 407 8.33 2.19 -19.60
CA SER A 407 7.24 1.42 -18.99
C SER A 407 5.94 2.22 -18.95
N PHE A 408 6.02 3.55 -18.83
CA PHE A 408 4.87 4.43 -18.62
C PHE A 408 3.77 4.27 -19.71
N PRO A 409 4.03 4.43 -21.02
CA PRO A 409 2.99 4.26 -22.04
C PRO A 409 2.46 2.83 -22.10
N LYS A 410 3.28 1.83 -21.81
CA LYS A 410 2.90 0.42 -21.86
C LYS A 410 1.91 0.05 -20.74
N THR A 411 2.22 0.39 -19.50
CA THR A 411 1.35 0.13 -18.35
C THR A 411 0.07 0.95 -18.43
N THR A 412 0.14 2.21 -18.86
CA THR A 412 -1.03 3.07 -19.11
C THR A 412 -1.95 2.47 -20.18
N THR A 413 -1.39 1.94 -21.28
CA THR A 413 -2.16 1.28 -22.34
C THR A 413 -2.84 0.01 -21.81
N ARG A 414 -2.10 -0.81 -21.06
CA ARG A 414 -2.63 -2.02 -20.41
C ARG A 414 -3.81 -1.66 -19.51
N ALA A 415 -3.64 -0.67 -18.65
CA ALA A 415 -4.68 -0.23 -17.72
C ALA A 415 -5.94 0.30 -18.47
N ALA A 416 -5.77 1.14 -19.48
CA ALA A 416 -6.86 1.69 -20.26
C ALA A 416 -7.68 0.62 -20.99
N ILE A 417 -7.01 -0.34 -21.65
CA ILE A 417 -7.67 -1.45 -22.34
C ILE A 417 -8.34 -2.38 -21.32
N PHE A 418 -7.72 -2.63 -20.17
CA PHE A 418 -8.30 -3.45 -19.12
C PHE A 418 -9.61 -2.83 -18.59
N ILE A 419 -9.58 -1.55 -18.24
CA ILE A 419 -10.78 -0.81 -17.81
C ILE A 419 -11.85 -0.83 -18.92
N TYR A 420 -11.45 -0.65 -20.17
CA TYR A 420 -12.36 -0.74 -21.31
C TYR A 420 -13.07 -2.11 -21.37
N ARG A 421 -12.33 -3.22 -21.23
CA ARG A 421 -12.89 -4.59 -21.24
C ARG A 421 -13.84 -4.84 -20.08
N LEU A 422 -13.50 -4.37 -18.88
CA LEU A 422 -14.31 -4.55 -17.68
C LEU A 422 -15.64 -3.79 -17.70
N THR A 423 -15.75 -2.76 -18.53
CA THR A 423 -16.92 -1.86 -18.59
C THR A 423 -17.79 -2.07 -19.83
N ARG A 424 -17.66 -3.25 -20.51
CA ARG A 424 -18.45 -3.60 -21.74
C ARG A 424 -19.37 -4.78 -21.54
#